data_3343d62f7f07b27751e498a5656d86d1
#
_entry.id   3343d62f7f07b27751e498a5656d86d1
#
_cell.length_a   1.000
_cell.length_b   1.000
_cell.length_c   1.000
_cell.angle_alpha   90.00
_cell.angle_beta   90.00
_cell.angle_gamma   90.00
#
_symmetry.space_group_name_H-M   'P 1'
#
loop_
_entity.id
_entity.type
_entity.pdbx_description
1 polymer ?
#
loop_
_entity_poly.entity_id
_entity_poly.type
_entity_poly.pdbx_seq_one_letter_code
_entity_poly.pdbx_strand_id
1 'polypeptide(L)'
;MNIVIVIPARYGSRRFPGKPLAMIRGRSLLQRTWAIGKAVSGVSALYVATDDERIAAHARGFGANVVMTPPDCATGTDRVLAAVRTLPVRPDIVVNLQGDAALTPPWVLQSLIDAMRSDTSVRIATPAVRCTASELAEIEASKRANPESGTFVTFDKFGNALYFSKAVIPHLRVRDQDPPPVYHHIGIYAYRTEALEAFCACPQSPLERAEQLEQLRALQNGIPIRVVLVDCRGRTHWSVDTPDDAKKVEEIIAREGELVSA
;
A
#
# COMPACT_ATOMS: atom_id res chain seq x y z
N MET A 1 11.05 14.77 13.75
CA MET A 1 9.87 13.91 13.46
C MET A 1 10.40 12.51 13.21
N ASN A 2 9.98 11.55 14.03
CA ASN A 2 10.38 10.16 13.94
C ASN A 2 9.46 9.41 12.96
N ILE A 3 9.98 8.97 11.82
CA ILE A 3 9.21 8.32 10.76
C ILE A 3 9.71 6.90 10.58
N VAL A 4 8.80 5.93 10.65
CA VAL A 4 9.15 4.54 10.41
C VAL A 4 8.35 3.97 9.24
N ILE A 5 8.98 3.07 8.48
CA ILE A 5 8.28 2.21 7.52
C ILE A 5 8.15 0.84 8.16
N VAL A 6 6.96 0.24 8.08
CA VAL A 6 6.72 -1.13 8.53
C VAL A 6 6.14 -1.93 7.35
N ILE A 7 6.76 -3.08 7.08
CA ILE A 7 6.34 -4.03 6.05
C ILE A 7 5.68 -5.23 6.76
N PRO A 8 4.33 -5.32 6.76
CA PRO A 8 3.66 -6.48 7.30
C PRO A 8 3.83 -7.69 6.38
N ALA A 9 4.24 -8.83 6.93
CA ALA A 9 4.45 -10.05 6.20
C ALA A 9 3.91 -11.25 6.97
N ARG A 10 3.04 -12.07 6.33
CA ARG A 10 2.53 -13.32 6.91
C ARG A 10 2.71 -14.48 5.94
N TYR A 11 2.93 -15.67 6.49
CA TYR A 11 3.08 -16.88 5.67
C TYR A 11 1.73 -17.38 5.14
N GLY A 12 0.67 -17.27 5.94
CA GLY A 12 -0.65 -17.85 5.72
C GLY A 12 -1.53 -17.09 4.71
N SER A 13 -1.01 -16.72 3.55
CA SER A 13 -1.83 -16.19 2.46
C SER A 13 -2.69 -17.31 1.84
N ARG A 14 -4.01 -17.12 1.71
CA ARG A 14 -4.91 -18.12 1.13
C ARG A 14 -4.64 -18.40 -0.34
N ARG A 15 -4.41 -17.36 -1.14
CA ARG A 15 -4.18 -17.43 -2.60
C ARG A 15 -2.75 -17.80 -2.97
N PHE A 16 -1.79 -17.49 -2.11
CA PHE A 16 -0.37 -17.71 -2.34
C PHE A 16 0.38 -17.97 -1.01
N PRO A 17 0.31 -19.20 -0.44
CA PRO A 17 1.04 -19.53 0.77
C PRO A 17 2.53 -19.28 0.64
N GLY A 18 3.14 -18.66 1.64
CA GLY A 18 4.56 -18.28 1.59
C GLY A 18 4.89 -17.12 0.66
N LYS A 19 3.88 -16.37 0.20
CA LYS A 19 4.02 -15.22 -0.72
C LYS A 19 5.25 -14.32 -0.45
N PRO A 20 5.56 -13.89 0.79
CA PRO A 20 6.72 -13.04 1.06
C PRO A 20 8.08 -13.65 0.66
N LEU A 21 8.15 -14.99 0.65
CA LEU A 21 9.37 -15.74 0.30
C LEU A 21 9.42 -16.12 -1.19
N ALA A 22 8.36 -15.84 -1.95
CA ALA A 22 8.32 -16.15 -3.39
C ALA A 22 9.42 -15.40 -4.13
N MET A 23 10.17 -16.14 -4.93
CA MET A 23 11.29 -15.60 -5.71
C MET A 23 10.78 -14.92 -6.98
N ILE A 24 11.25 -13.71 -7.23
CA ILE A 24 10.96 -12.88 -8.41
C ILE A 24 12.32 -12.41 -8.94
N ARG A 25 12.77 -12.92 -10.07
CA ARG A 25 14.08 -12.61 -10.67
C ARG A 25 15.23 -12.62 -9.65
N GLY A 26 15.37 -13.73 -8.90
CA GLY A 26 16.49 -13.97 -7.98
C GLY A 26 16.41 -13.25 -6.62
N ARG A 27 15.33 -12.47 -6.34
CA ARG A 27 15.08 -11.86 -5.02
C ARG A 27 13.69 -12.22 -4.54
N SER A 28 13.52 -12.42 -3.23
CA SER A 28 12.18 -12.64 -2.70
C SER A 28 11.31 -11.38 -2.81
N LEU A 29 10.01 -11.57 -2.87
CA LEU A 29 9.04 -10.48 -2.85
C LEU A 29 9.28 -9.54 -1.67
N LEU A 30 9.51 -10.09 -0.48
CA LEU A 30 9.81 -9.32 0.72
C LEU A 30 11.10 -8.50 0.60
N GLN A 31 12.17 -9.10 0.05
CA GLN A 31 13.44 -8.41 -0.17
C GLN A 31 13.30 -7.25 -1.15
N ARG A 32 12.47 -7.40 -2.19
CA ARG A 32 12.14 -6.32 -3.13
C ARG A 32 11.41 -5.16 -2.45
N THR A 33 10.37 -5.49 -1.69
CA THR A 33 9.60 -4.47 -0.95
C THR A 33 10.48 -3.78 0.11
N TRP A 34 11.35 -4.52 0.79
CA TRP A 34 12.30 -3.94 1.74
C TRP A 34 13.30 -3.00 1.06
N ALA A 35 13.84 -3.36 -0.11
CA ALA A 35 14.74 -2.49 -0.86
C ALA A 35 14.07 -1.17 -1.29
N ILE A 36 12.78 -1.21 -1.66
CA ILE A 36 11.97 0.00 -1.93
C ILE A 36 11.90 0.88 -0.69
N GLY A 37 11.54 0.32 0.46
CA GLY A 37 11.46 1.07 1.72
C GLY A 37 12.82 1.68 2.13
N LYS A 38 13.92 0.96 1.88
CA LYS A 38 15.29 1.42 2.16
C LYS A 38 15.71 2.60 1.29
N ALA A 39 15.16 2.73 0.08
CA ALA A 39 15.46 3.83 -0.84
C ALA A 39 14.70 5.13 -0.51
N VAL A 40 13.81 5.13 0.48
CA VAL A 40 13.06 6.33 0.92
C VAL A 40 13.91 7.16 1.87
N SER A 41 14.00 8.47 1.61
CA SER A 41 14.82 9.38 2.40
C SER A 41 14.13 9.87 3.67
N GLY A 42 14.92 10.18 4.70
CA GLY A 42 14.42 10.81 5.92
C GLY A 42 13.54 9.91 6.78
N VAL A 43 13.69 8.60 6.64
CA VAL A 43 13.06 7.55 7.45
C VAL A 43 14.02 7.18 8.57
N SER A 44 13.53 7.16 9.82
CA SER A 44 14.33 6.84 11.00
C SER A 44 14.66 5.35 11.09
N ALA A 45 13.70 4.48 10.69
CA ALA A 45 13.89 3.04 10.68
C ALA A 45 12.90 2.35 9.73
N LEU A 46 13.30 1.16 9.26
CA LEU A 46 12.51 0.27 8.41
C LEU A 46 12.45 -1.10 9.08
N TYR A 47 11.24 -1.63 9.25
CA TYR A 47 10.98 -2.89 9.93
C TYR A 47 10.18 -3.85 9.06
N VAL A 48 10.47 -5.14 9.19
CA VAL A 48 9.60 -6.24 8.75
C VAL A 48 8.84 -6.75 9.96
N ALA A 49 7.51 -6.73 9.91
CA ALA A 49 6.63 -7.21 10.97
C ALA A 49 6.03 -8.56 10.57
N THR A 50 6.31 -9.62 11.34
CA THR A 50 5.87 -10.99 11.01
C THR A 50 5.62 -11.83 12.27
N ASP A 51 4.78 -12.84 12.13
CA ASP A 51 4.55 -13.90 13.13
C ASP A 51 5.25 -15.22 12.79
N ASP A 52 5.98 -15.28 11.67
CA ASP A 52 6.56 -16.50 11.12
C ASP A 52 8.09 -16.46 11.14
N GLU A 53 8.72 -17.40 11.85
CA GLU A 53 10.18 -17.41 11.99
C GLU A 53 10.91 -17.65 10.66
N ARG A 54 10.30 -18.33 9.68
CA ARG A 54 10.89 -18.51 8.34
C ARG A 54 11.04 -17.17 7.62
N ILE A 55 10.01 -16.32 7.75
CA ILE A 55 10.02 -14.95 7.20
C ILE A 55 11.03 -14.11 7.97
N ALA A 56 11.05 -14.22 9.29
CA ALA A 56 11.95 -13.48 10.16
C ALA A 56 13.42 -13.82 9.88
N ALA A 57 13.75 -15.11 9.79
CA ALA A 57 15.11 -15.57 9.47
C ALA A 57 15.55 -15.09 8.07
N HIS A 58 14.65 -15.21 7.08
CA HIS A 58 14.92 -14.73 5.73
C HIS A 58 15.17 -13.20 5.69
N ALA A 59 14.34 -12.42 6.41
CA ALA A 59 14.48 -10.97 6.49
C ALA A 59 15.79 -10.55 7.17
N ARG A 60 16.17 -11.19 8.26
CA ARG A 60 17.47 -10.98 8.93
C ARG A 60 18.63 -11.29 7.99
N GLY A 61 18.47 -12.30 7.12
CA GLY A 61 19.49 -12.72 6.15
C GLY A 61 19.89 -11.65 5.12
N PHE A 62 19.00 -10.69 4.83
CA PHE A 62 19.33 -9.53 4.00
C PHE A 62 19.44 -8.21 4.80
N GLY A 63 19.58 -8.29 6.12
CA GLY A 63 19.88 -7.14 7.00
C GLY A 63 18.64 -6.32 7.41
N ALA A 64 17.43 -6.85 7.31
CA ALA A 64 16.23 -6.15 7.77
C ALA A 64 16.10 -6.20 9.31
N ASN A 65 15.64 -5.11 9.90
CA ASN A 65 15.15 -5.13 11.28
C ASN A 65 13.81 -5.87 11.32
N VAL A 66 13.70 -6.87 12.17
CA VAL A 66 12.50 -7.70 12.30
C VAL A 66 11.82 -7.46 13.65
N VAL A 67 10.52 -7.27 13.61
CA VAL A 67 9.64 -7.24 14.79
C VAL A 67 8.72 -8.46 14.74
N MET A 68 8.82 -9.33 15.74
CA MET A 68 7.87 -10.43 15.89
C MET A 68 6.55 -9.91 16.45
N THR A 69 5.45 -10.30 15.81
CA THR A 69 4.10 -9.85 16.16
C THR A 69 3.18 -11.03 16.48
N PRO A 70 2.07 -10.81 17.20
CA PRO A 70 1.10 -11.85 17.46
C PRO A 70 0.55 -12.49 16.16
N PRO A 71 0.25 -13.80 16.16
CA PRO A 71 -0.28 -14.50 14.99
C PRO A 71 -1.73 -14.14 14.67
N ASP A 72 -2.48 -13.64 15.63
CA ASP A 72 -3.90 -13.30 15.57
C ASP A 72 -4.18 -11.89 15.01
N CYS A 73 -3.18 -11.19 14.49
CA CYS A 73 -3.39 -9.94 13.76
C CYS A 73 -4.34 -10.18 12.57
N ALA A 74 -5.53 -9.58 12.60
CA ALA A 74 -6.58 -9.80 11.61
C ALA A 74 -6.17 -9.29 10.22
N THR A 75 -5.49 -8.13 10.17
CA THR A 75 -5.07 -7.47 8.92
C THR A 75 -3.58 -7.12 8.94
N GLY A 76 -3.07 -6.67 7.77
CA GLY A 76 -1.72 -6.09 7.68
C GLY A 76 -1.57 -4.83 8.54
N THR A 77 -2.61 -4.02 8.63
CA THR A 77 -2.61 -2.78 9.41
C THR A 77 -2.59 -3.07 10.92
N ASP A 78 -3.33 -4.07 11.39
CA ASP A 78 -3.26 -4.53 12.79
C ASP A 78 -1.85 -5.03 13.14
N ARG A 79 -1.20 -5.74 12.22
CA ARG A 79 0.19 -6.20 12.39
C ARG A 79 1.17 -5.03 12.45
N VAL A 80 0.98 -4.01 11.64
CA VAL A 80 1.78 -2.77 11.70
C VAL A 80 1.62 -2.10 13.06
N LEU A 81 0.39 -1.96 13.56
CA LEU A 81 0.15 -1.39 14.90
C LEU A 81 0.79 -2.24 16.00
N ALA A 82 0.65 -3.56 15.93
CA ALA A 82 1.28 -4.48 16.89
C ALA A 82 2.80 -4.29 16.93
N ALA A 83 3.44 -4.18 15.76
CA ALA A 83 4.88 -3.89 15.68
C ALA A 83 5.24 -2.52 16.27
N VAL A 84 4.50 -1.47 15.90
CA VAL A 84 4.76 -0.09 16.37
C VAL A 84 4.71 0.00 17.90
N ARG A 85 3.80 -0.71 18.56
CA ARG A 85 3.66 -0.74 20.03
C ARG A 85 4.87 -1.32 20.75
N THR A 86 5.70 -2.11 20.08
CA THR A 86 6.91 -2.72 20.68
C THR A 86 8.19 -1.92 20.41
N LEU A 87 8.12 -0.88 19.58
CA LEU A 87 9.30 -0.07 19.26
C LEU A 87 9.77 0.73 20.48
N PRO A 88 11.09 0.88 20.65
CA PRO A 88 11.66 1.60 21.79
C PRO A 88 11.32 3.09 21.80
N VAL A 89 11.05 3.67 20.64
CA VAL A 89 10.62 5.07 20.49
C VAL A 89 9.37 5.10 19.65
N ARG A 90 8.30 5.71 20.19
CA ARG A 90 7.03 5.86 19.48
C ARG A 90 7.24 6.76 18.25
N PRO A 91 6.92 6.29 17.04
CA PRO A 91 7.03 7.12 15.85
C PRO A 91 5.94 8.19 15.78
N ASP A 92 6.24 9.31 15.13
CA ASP A 92 5.25 10.34 14.78
C ASP A 92 4.42 9.92 13.57
N ILE A 93 5.10 9.31 12.57
CA ILE A 93 4.50 8.83 11.32
C ILE A 93 4.91 7.38 11.08
N VAL A 94 3.91 6.56 10.71
CA VAL A 94 4.07 5.16 10.35
C VAL A 94 3.64 4.97 8.90
N VAL A 95 4.55 4.54 8.03
CA VAL A 95 4.23 4.14 6.66
C VAL A 95 4.01 2.64 6.63
N ASN A 96 2.80 2.22 6.30
CA ASN A 96 2.43 0.83 6.07
C ASN A 96 2.72 0.49 4.60
N LEU A 97 3.91 -0.05 4.34
CA LEU A 97 4.30 -0.54 3.01
C LEU A 97 3.90 -2.00 2.88
N GLN A 98 2.83 -2.26 2.14
CA GLN A 98 2.31 -3.61 1.97
C GLN A 98 3.36 -4.57 1.40
N GLY A 99 3.46 -5.78 1.98
CA GLY A 99 4.48 -6.77 1.62
C GLY A 99 4.40 -7.31 0.19
N ASP A 100 3.35 -6.98 -0.55
CA ASP A 100 3.12 -7.34 -1.96
C ASP A 100 3.40 -6.21 -2.97
N ALA A 101 3.82 -5.05 -2.49
CA ALA A 101 4.03 -3.84 -3.28
C ALA A 101 5.41 -3.79 -3.98
N ALA A 102 5.81 -4.87 -4.67
CA ALA A 102 7.14 -5.03 -5.28
C ALA A 102 7.48 -4.00 -6.37
N LEU A 103 6.48 -3.34 -6.95
CA LEU A 103 6.65 -2.36 -8.03
C LEU A 103 6.21 -0.95 -7.62
N THR A 104 6.11 -0.66 -6.32
CA THR A 104 5.82 0.70 -5.85
C THR A 104 7.09 1.56 -5.87
N PRO A 105 7.13 2.64 -6.65
CA PRO A 105 8.30 3.51 -6.67
C PRO A 105 8.57 4.18 -5.31
N PRO A 106 9.85 4.28 -4.85
CA PRO A 106 10.18 4.91 -3.57
C PRO A 106 9.68 6.36 -3.43
N TRP A 107 9.65 7.12 -4.53
CA TRP A 107 9.15 8.50 -4.51
C TRP A 107 7.65 8.61 -4.24
N VAL A 108 6.87 7.55 -4.47
CA VAL A 108 5.46 7.49 -4.06
C VAL A 108 5.34 7.49 -2.53
N LEU A 109 6.16 6.71 -1.84
CA LEU A 109 6.21 6.73 -0.37
C LEU A 109 6.73 8.08 0.14
N GLN A 110 7.75 8.63 -0.54
CA GLN A 110 8.28 9.95 -0.21
C GLN A 110 7.20 11.03 -0.29
N SER A 111 6.35 11.00 -1.33
CA SER A 111 5.25 11.96 -1.47
C SER A 111 4.25 11.91 -0.31
N LEU A 112 3.97 10.72 0.24
CA LEU A 112 3.11 10.58 1.43
C LEU A 112 3.77 11.19 2.67
N ILE A 113 5.05 10.92 2.87
CA ILE A 113 5.82 11.46 3.99
C ILE A 113 5.87 12.98 3.91
N ASP A 114 6.13 13.53 2.73
CA ASP A 114 6.23 14.98 2.52
C ASP A 114 4.88 15.67 2.73
N ALA A 115 3.78 15.07 2.26
CA ALA A 115 2.42 15.57 2.51
C ALA A 115 2.11 15.63 4.02
N MET A 116 2.48 14.59 4.77
CA MET A 116 2.26 14.56 6.22
C MET A 116 3.21 15.46 7.02
N ARG A 117 4.40 15.74 6.48
CA ARG A 117 5.35 16.72 7.07
C ARG A 117 4.89 18.15 6.88
N SER A 118 4.35 18.45 5.69
CA SER A 118 3.91 19.82 5.34
C SER A 118 2.59 20.21 5.98
N ASP A 119 1.73 19.24 6.28
CA ASP A 119 0.41 19.48 6.91
C ASP A 119 0.21 18.56 8.11
N THR A 120 0.33 19.14 9.31
CA THR A 120 0.17 18.40 10.57
C THR A 120 -1.27 17.94 10.83
N SER A 121 -2.25 18.49 10.13
CA SER A 121 -3.67 18.10 10.24
C SER A 121 -3.96 16.78 9.50
N VAL A 122 -3.10 16.37 8.55
CA VAL A 122 -3.24 15.10 7.84
C VAL A 122 -3.00 13.94 8.79
N ARG A 123 -4.05 13.15 9.04
CA ARG A 123 -4.04 12.02 9.96
C ARG A 123 -3.66 10.71 9.27
N ILE A 124 -4.21 10.49 8.07
CA ILE A 124 -3.95 9.34 7.20
C ILE A 124 -3.73 9.89 5.80
N ALA A 125 -2.72 9.39 5.10
CA ALA A 125 -2.47 9.70 3.69
C ALA A 125 -2.34 8.42 2.87
N THR A 126 -2.83 8.46 1.62
CA THR A 126 -2.72 7.35 0.65
C THR A 126 -2.51 7.90 -0.75
N PRO A 127 -1.74 7.21 -1.63
CA PRO A 127 -1.48 7.71 -2.97
C PRO A 127 -2.56 7.29 -3.96
N ALA A 128 -2.76 8.14 -4.97
CA ALA A 128 -3.55 7.80 -6.14
C ALA A 128 -2.92 8.38 -7.41
N VAL A 129 -3.12 7.67 -8.53
CA VAL A 129 -2.67 8.09 -9.87
C VAL A 129 -3.89 8.46 -10.70
N ARG A 130 -3.84 9.59 -11.38
CA ARG A 130 -4.88 9.95 -12.35
C ARG A 130 -4.75 9.06 -13.58
N CYS A 131 -5.83 8.42 -13.98
CA CYS A 131 -5.84 7.60 -15.18
C CYS A 131 -5.83 8.47 -16.44
N THR A 132 -5.08 8.07 -17.45
CA THR A 132 -5.25 8.55 -18.83
C THR A 132 -6.49 7.90 -19.46
N ALA A 133 -6.96 8.43 -20.58
CA ALA A 133 -8.08 7.83 -21.32
C ALA A 133 -7.77 6.40 -21.78
N SER A 134 -6.52 6.13 -22.21
CA SER A 134 -6.07 4.80 -22.60
C SER A 134 -6.07 3.81 -21.44
N GLU A 135 -5.47 4.20 -20.30
CA GLU A 135 -5.45 3.37 -19.09
C GLU A 135 -6.86 3.07 -18.58
N LEU A 136 -7.76 4.06 -18.62
CA LEU A 136 -9.16 3.84 -18.24
C LEU A 136 -9.85 2.80 -19.14
N ALA A 137 -9.63 2.87 -20.45
CA ALA A 137 -10.20 1.90 -21.39
C ALA A 137 -9.66 0.47 -21.13
N GLU A 138 -8.36 0.33 -20.85
CA GLU A 138 -7.73 -0.94 -20.48
C GLU A 138 -8.29 -1.49 -19.16
N ILE A 139 -8.46 -0.63 -18.16
CA ILE A 139 -9.06 -0.98 -16.87
C ILE A 139 -10.50 -1.47 -17.06
N GLU A 140 -11.33 -0.73 -17.80
CA GLU A 140 -12.72 -1.11 -18.08
C GLU A 140 -12.80 -2.45 -18.82
N ALA A 141 -11.87 -2.71 -19.75
CA ALA A 141 -11.77 -4.00 -20.45
C ALA A 141 -11.36 -5.13 -19.48
N SER A 142 -10.35 -4.91 -18.66
CA SER A 142 -9.89 -5.87 -17.65
C SER A 142 -10.98 -6.22 -16.63
N LYS A 143 -11.77 -5.23 -16.19
CA LYS A 143 -12.86 -5.42 -15.24
C LYS A 143 -14.00 -6.30 -15.74
N ARG A 144 -14.16 -6.46 -17.05
CA ARG A 144 -15.13 -7.42 -17.62
C ARG A 144 -14.74 -8.86 -17.30
N ALA A 145 -13.44 -9.17 -17.24
CA ALA A 145 -12.92 -10.49 -16.90
C ALA A 145 -12.69 -10.66 -15.38
N ASN A 146 -12.27 -9.59 -14.70
CA ASN A 146 -12.00 -9.56 -13.27
C ASN A 146 -12.59 -8.28 -12.64
N PRO A 147 -13.88 -8.29 -12.21
CA PRO A 147 -14.54 -7.12 -11.63
C PRO A 147 -13.88 -6.56 -10.38
N GLU A 148 -13.16 -7.39 -9.62
CA GLU A 148 -12.50 -7.01 -8.36
C GLU A 148 -11.11 -6.38 -8.56
N SER A 149 -10.58 -6.34 -9.80
CA SER A 149 -9.26 -5.77 -10.08
C SER A 149 -9.23 -4.27 -9.87
N GLY A 150 -8.13 -3.76 -9.28
CA GLY A 150 -7.93 -2.34 -9.02
C GLY A 150 -8.89 -1.77 -7.95
N THR A 151 -8.55 -0.61 -7.45
CA THR A 151 -9.36 0.18 -6.51
C THR A 151 -9.32 1.63 -6.95
N PHE A 152 -10.45 2.32 -6.89
CA PHE A 152 -10.58 3.71 -7.32
C PHE A 152 -10.98 4.59 -6.15
N VAL A 153 -10.63 5.87 -6.22
CA VAL A 153 -10.95 6.84 -5.18
C VAL A 153 -11.46 8.14 -5.80
N THR A 154 -12.48 8.71 -5.15
CA THR A 154 -12.90 10.09 -5.35
C THR A 154 -12.58 10.91 -4.11
N PHE A 155 -12.31 12.21 -4.27
CA PHE A 155 -11.92 13.09 -3.19
C PHE A 155 -12.48 14.50 -3.40
N ASP A 156 -12.53 15.27 -2.31
CA ASP A 156 -12.97 16.66 -2.31
C ASP A 156 -11.88 17.63 -2.83
N LYS A 157 -12.22 18.91 -2.93
CA LYS A 157 -11.29 19.97 -3.37
C LYS A 157 -10.07 20.16 -2.46
N PHE A 158 -10.12 19.61 -1.25
CA PHE A 158 -9.01 19.65 -0.29
C PHE A 158 -8.15 18.39 -0.34
N GLY A 159 -8.53 17.43 -1.20
CA GLY A 159 -7.85 16.14 -1.35
C GLY A 159 -8.29 15.09 -0.33
N ASN A 160 -9.37 15.29 0.45
CA ASN A 160 -9.85 14.27 1.37
C ASN A 160 -10.73 13.27 0.61
N ALA A 161 -10.47 11.99 0.82
CA ALA A 161 -11.23 10.93 0.18
C ALA A 161 -12.72 11.01 0.53
N LEU A 162 -13.57 10.94 -0.49
CA LEU A 162 -15.01 10.84 -0.35
C LEU A 162 -15.47 9.38 -0.34
N TYR A 163 -14.88 8.55 -1.22
CA TYR A 163 -15.17 7.11 -1.29
C TYR A 163 -14.06 6.34 -2.00
N PHE A 164 -13.91 5.06 -1.62
CA PHE A 164 -13.11 4.08 -2.34
C PHE A 164 -14.00 2.96 -2.84
N SER A 165 -13.78 2.48 -4.07
CA SER A 165 -14.56 1.39 -4.64
C SER A 165 -13.73 0.48 -5.52
N LYS A 166 -14.17 -0.79 -5.58
CA LYS A 166 -13.75 -1.73 -6.62
C LYS A 166 -14.36 -1.38 -7.97
N ALA A 167 -15.52 -0.72 -8.01
CA ALA A 167 -16.07 -0.17 -9.25
C ALA A 167 -15.27 1.05 -9.71
N VAL A 168 -15.23 1.29 -11.03
CA VAL A 168 -14.68 2.56 -11.54
C VAL A 168 -15.59 3.70 -11.10
N ILE A 169 -15.06 4.63 -10.35
CA ILE A 169 -15.73 5.85 -9.89
C ILE A 169 -14.91 7.09 -10.24
N PRO A 170 -15.59 8.25 -10.50
CA PRO A 170 -17.04 8.44 -10.59
C PRO A 170 -17.64 7.78 -11.83
N HIS A 171 -18.97 7.60 -11.84
CA HIS A 171 -19.67 7.23 -13.08
C HIS A 171 -19.53 8.35 -14.11
N LEU A 172 -18.94 8.04 -15.25
CA LEU A 172 -18.73 9.02 -16.33
C LEU A 172 -19.94 9.05 -17.27
N ARG A 173 -20.90 9.92 -16.99
CA ARG A 173 -22.01 10.19 -17.90
C ARG A 173 -21.56 10.93 -19.17
N VAL A 174 -20.57 11.81 -19.02
CA VAL A 174 -19.91 12.56 -20.10
C VAL A 174 -18.45 12.17 -20.12
N ARG A 175 -17.89 11.93 -21.31
CA ARG A 175 -16.50 11.45 -21.49
C ARG A 175 -15.71 12.42 -22.38
N ASP A 176 -15.82 13.71 -22.11
CA ASP A 176 -15.19 14.81 -22.87
C ASP A 176 -13.91 15.34 -22.21
N GLN A 177 -13.56 14.83 -21.03
CA GLN A 177 -12.35 15.24 -20.31
C GLN A 177 -11.19 14.30 -20.61
N ASP A 178 -10.03 14.88 -20.95
CA ASP A 178 -8.77 14.17 -21.12
C ASP A 178 -7.65 14.92 -20.36
N PRO A 179 -7.06 14.33 -19.32
CA PRO A 179 -7.39 13.02 -18.74
C PRO A 179 -8.69 13.03 -17.94
N PRO A 180 -9.39 11.88 -17.87
CA PRO A 180 -10.66 11.77 -17.13
C PRO A 180 -10.46 11.94 -15.62
N PRO A 181 -11.53 12.33 -14.85
CA PRO A 181 -11.45 12.48 -13.39
C PRO A 181 -11.56 11.13 -12.66
N VAL A 182 -10.81 10.14 -13.13
CA VAL A 182 -10.74 8.79 -12.54
C VAL A 182 -9.36 8.59 -11.93
N TYR A 183 -9.30 8.14 -10.67
CA TYR A 183 -8.05 8.00 -9.92
C TYR A 183 -7.91 6.57 -9.41
N HIS A 184 -6.85 5.89 -9.86
CA HIS A 184 -6.49 4.56 -9.40
C HIS A 184 -5.74 4.68 -8.07
N HIS A 185 -6.29 4.04 -7.04
CA HIS A 185 -5.71 4.03 -5.71
C HIS A 185 -4.59 3.00 -5.60
N ILE A 186 -3.49 3.38 -4.97
CA ILE A 186 -2.39 2.48 -4.60
C ILE A 186 -2.50 2.15 -3.11
N GLY A 187 -2.61 0.87 -2.76
CA GLY A 187 -2.92 0.37 -1.41
C GLY A 187 -1.78 0.54 -0.38
N ILE A 188 -1.22 1.73 -0.28
CA ILE A 188 -0.17 2.10 0.68
C ILE A 188 -0.68 3.26 1.53
N TYR A 189 -0.31 3.29 2.80
CA TYR A 189 -0.79 4.31 3.72
C TYR A 189 0.32 4.84 4.59
N ALA A 190 0.25 6.14 4.88
CA ALA A 190 1.00 6.76 5.96
C ALA A 190 0.01 7.24 7.03
N TYR A 191 0.30 6.97 8.28
CA TYR A 191 -0.54 7.30 9.42
C TYR A 191 0.23 8.16 10.42
N ARG A 192 -0.44 9.12 11.05
CA ARG A 192 0.00 9.52 12.39
C ARG A 192 -0.28 8.37 13.34
N THR A 193 0.58 8.15 14.31
CA THR A 193 0.46 6.99 15.21
C THR A 193 -0.89 6.95 15.93
N GLU A 194 -1.40 8.10 16.37
CA GLU A 194 -2.72 8.21 16.98
C GLU A 194 -3.86 7.84 16.02
N ALA A 195 -3.70 8.16 14.73
CA ALA A 195 -4.68 7.80 13.71
C ALA A 195 -4.65 6.31 13.38
N LEU A 196 -3.47 5.68 13.39
CA LEU A 196 -3.33 4.24 13.24
C LEU A 196 -4.00 3.50 14.42
N GLU A 197 -3.78 3.96 15.65
CA GLU A 197 -4.42 3.44 16.86
C GLU A 197 -5.96 3.56 16.78
N ALA A 198 -6.45 4.75 16.41
CA ALA A 198 -7.88 5.00 16.26
C ALA A 198 -8.51 4.15 15.16
N PHE A 199 -7.82 3.99 14.02
CA PHE A 199 -8.27 3.16 12.90
C PHE A 199 -8.40 1.68 13.30
N CYS A 200 -7.38 1.11 13.93
CA CYS A 200 -7.41 -0.30 14.36
C CYS A 200 -8.40 -0.55 15.51
N ALA A 201 -8.77 0.48 16.27
CA ALA A 201 -9.80 0.37 17.30
C ALA A 201 -11.23 0.34 16.73
N CYS A 202 -11.42 0.80 15.48
CA CYS A 202 -12.73 0.76 14.83
C CYS A 202 -13.12 -0.67 14.46
N PRO A 203 -14.37 -1.10 14.71
CA PRO A 203 -14.86 -2.39 14.23
C PRO A 203 -14.99 -2.38 12.70
N GLN A 204 -14.93 -3.57 12.12
CA GLN A 204 -15.16 -3.73 10.68
C GLN A 204 -16.52 -3.16 10.26
N SER A 205 -16.50 -2.28 9.28
CA SER A 205 -17.69 -1.52 8.86
C SER A 205 -18.49 -2.22 7.76
N PRO A 206 -19.79 -1.90 7.58
CA PRO A 206 -20.61 -2.46 6.50
C PRO A 206 -20.05 -2.21 5.10
N LEU A 207 -19.53 -1.01 4.80
CA LEU A 207 -18.94 -0.69 3.50
C LEU A 207 -17.64 -1.44 3.28
N GLU A 208 -16.80 -1.57 4.32
CA GLU A 208 -15.59 -2.38 4.27
C GLU A 208 -15.90 -3.84 3.93
N ARG A 209 -16.95 -4.42 4.53
CA ARG A 209 -17.38 -5.79 4.21
C ARG A 209 -17.89 -5.94 2.78
N ALA A 210 -18.62 -4.94 2.30
CA ALA A 210 -19.21 -4.97 0.95
C ALA A 210 -18.12 -4.87 -0.13
N GLU A 211 -17.20 -3.92 -0.02
CA GLU A 211 -16.16 -3.65 -1.01
C GLU A 211 -14.87 -4.45 -0.75
N GLN A 212 -14.73 -5.11 0.41
CA GLN A 212 -13.48 -5.73 0.88
C GLN A 212 -12.30 -4.73 0.85
N LEU A 213 -12.58 -3.49 1.26
CA LEU A 213 -11.65 -2.37 1.29
C LEU A 213 -11.54 -1.83 2.71
N GLU A 214 -10.42 -2.13 3.40
CA GLU A 214 -10.18 -1.82 4.81
C GLU A 214 -10.31 -0.31 5.11
N GLN A 215 -9.86 0.55 4.21
CA GLN A 215 -9.87 2.00 4.38
C GLN A 215 -11.28 2.62 4.49
N LEU A 216 -12.31 1.93 4.03
CA LEU A 216 -13.69 2.39 4.20
C LEU A 216 -14.12 2.43 5.66
N ARG A 217 -13.49 1.63 6.52
CA ARG A 217 -13.66 1.70 7.99
C ARG A 217 -13.33 3.09 8.52
N ALA A 218 -12.23 3.70 8.04
CA ALA A 218 -11.86 5.05 8.44
C ALA A 218 -12.94 6.06 8.05
N LEU A 219 -13.36 6.05 6.78
CA LEU A 219 -14.37 7.01 6.28
C LEU A 219 -15.70 6.89 7.02
N GLN A 220 -16.18 5.66 7.27
CA GLN A 220 -17.43 5.44 8.01
C GLN A 220 -17.36 5.89 9.48
N ASN A 221 -16.16 5.96 10.06
CA ASN A 221 -15.95 6.45 11.43
C ASN A 221 -15.46 7.92 11.47
N GLY A 222 -15.58 8.66 10.37
CA GLY A 222 -15.23 10.08 10.31
C GLY A 222 -13.73 10.37 10.43
N ILE A 223 -12.87 9.39 10.16
CA ILE A 223 -11.42 9.58 10.10
C ILE A 223 -11.05 9.95 8.67
N PRO A 224 -10.64 11.21 8.41
CA PRO A 224 -10.32 11.64 7.07
C PRO A 224 -9.04 10.98 6.54
N ILE A 225 -9.06 10.65 5.24
CA ILE A 225 -7.90 10.13 4.50
C ILE A 225 -7.53 11.15 3.43
N ARG A 226 -6.32 11.68 3.47
CA ARG A 226 -5.77 12.54 2.44
C ARG A 226 -5.31 11.70 1.25
N VAL A 227 -5.86 11.97 0.08
CA VAL A 227 -5.38 11.43 -1.20
C VAL A 227 -4.24 12.31 -1.69
N VAL A 228 -3.07 11.71 -1.88
CA VAL A 228 -1.89 12.36 -2.45
C VAL A 228 -1.77 11.92 -3.90
N LEU A 229 -1.92 12.86 -4.83
CA LEU A 229 -1.74 12.58 -6.25
C LEU A 229 -0.25 12.39 -6.55
N VAL A 230 0.07 11.28 -7.17
CA VAL A 230 1.44 10.88 -7.50
C VAL A 230 1.59 10.57 -8.99
N ASP A 231 2.81 10.74 -9.49
CA ASP A 231 3.21 10.31 -10.82
C ASP A 231 4.15 9.11 -10.70
N CYS A 232 3.78 7.99 -11.29
CA CYS A 232 4.63 6.80 -11.35
C CYS A 232 5.78 6.93 -12.37
N ARG A 233 5.88 8.03 -13.10
CA ARG A 233 6.95 8.35 -14.07
C ARG A 233 7.13 7.25 -15.11
N GLY A 234 6.02 6.78 -15.68
CA GLY A 234 5.99 5.70 -16.67
C GLY A 234 6.25 4.30 -16.10
N ARG A 235 6.34 4.13 -14.78
CA ARG A 235 6.48 2.82 -14.16
C ARG A 235 5.13 2.17 -13.90
N THR A 236 5.03 0.90 -14.22
CA THR A 236 3.84 0.10 -13.94
C THR A 236 3.77 -0.24 -12.45
N HIS A 237 2.67 0.10 -11.82
CA HIS A 237 2.35 -0.38 -10.48
C HIS A 237 1.60 -1.72 -10.57
N TRP A 238 2.06 -2.72 -9.84
CA TRP A 238 1.42 -4.04 -9.75
C TRP A 238 1.66 -4.65 -8.37
N SER A 239 0.63 -5.21 -7.74
CA SER A 239 0.74 -5.98 -6.50
C SER A 239 0.72 -7.47 -6.79
N VAL A 240 1.44 -8.24 -5.98
CA VAL A 240 1.51 -9.69 -6.11
C VAL A 240 0.52 -10.34 -5.17
N ASP A 241 -0.55 -10.92 -5.70
CA ASP A 241 -1.56 -11.64 -4.93
C ASP A 241 -1.60 -13.13 -5.21
N THR A 242 -1.19 -13.52 -6.41
CA THR A 242 -1.18 -14.89 -6.91
C THR A 242 0.20 -15.23 -7.49
N PRO A 243 0.50 -16.53 -7.76
CA PRO A 243 1.72 -16.92 -8.48
C PRO A 243 1.81 -16.31 -9.88
N ASP A 244 0.68 -16.07 -10.55
CA ASP A 244 0.69 -15.48 -11.89
C ASP A 244 1.03 -13.98 -11.83
N ASP A 245 0.65 -13.27 -10.76
CA ASP A 245 1.09 -11.89 -10.52
C ASP A 245 2.63 -11.83 -10.36
N ALA A 246 3.23 -12.83 -9.71
CA ALA A 246 4.69 -12.88 -9.58
C ALA A 246 5.39 -12.97 -10.95
N LYS A 247 4.87 -13.81 -11.87
CA LYS A 247 5.35 -13.88 -13.26
C LYS A 247 5.16 -12.56 -14.00
N LYS A 248 3.99 -11.93 -13.79
CA LYS A 248 3.69 -10.62 -14.37
C LYS A 248 4.66 -9.54 -13.91
N VAL A 249 5.02 -9.54 -12.63
CA VAL A 249 6.03 -8.63 -12.06
C VAL A 249 7.40 -8.91 -12.68
N GLU A 250 7.77 -10.18 -12.94
CA GLU A 250 9.02 -10.52 -13.65
C GLU A 250 9.07 -9.95 -15.07
N GLU A 251 7.95 -10.03 -15.81
CA GLU A 251 7.82 -9.45 -17.16
C GLU A 251 7.95 -7.92 -17.12
N ILE A 252 7.29 -7.26 -16.14
CA ILE A 252 7.37 -5.81 -15.96
C ILE A 252 8.81 -5.39 -15.67
N ILE A 253 9.49 -6.07 -14.73
CA ILE A 253 10.90 -5.79 -14.41
C ILE A 253 11.81 -6.04 -15.63
N ALA A 254 11.53 -7.07 -16.43
CA ALA A 254 12.30 -7.34 -17.65
C ALA A 254 12.18 -6.19 -18.67
N ARG A 255 11.00 -5.59 -18.77
CA ARG A 255 10.71 -4.48 -19.70
C ARG A 255 11.20 -3.13 -19.18
N GLU A 256 10.98 -2.83 -17.90
CA GLU A 256 11.17 -1.51 -17.33
C GLU A 256 12.47 -1.37 -16.52
N GLY A 257 13.15 -2.49 -16.26
CA GLY A 257 14.30 -2.51 -15.35
C GLY A 257 13.92 -2.49 -13.86
N GLU A 258 14.90 -2.72 -12.99
CA GLU A 258 14.72 -2.68 -11.54
C GLU A 258 14.35 -1.26 -11.09
N LEU A 259 13.48 -1.16 -10.07
CA LEU A 259 13.12 0.13 -9.45
C LEU A 259 14.23 0.69 -8.55
N VAL A 260 14.94 -0.22 -7.90
CA VAL A 260 16.01 0.11 -6.95
C VAL A 260 17.18 -0.85 -7.14
N SER A 261 18.39 -0.32 -6.98
CA SER A 261 19.60 -1.12 -6.95
C SER A 261 19.57 -2.14 -5.80
N ALA A 262 20.38 -3.19 -5.94
CA ALA A 262 20.52 -4.19 -4.89
C ALA A 262 21.17 -3.64 -3.65
#